data_2c09458d997e52837cd9046e1fff43f2
#
_entry.id   2c09458d997e52837cd9046e1fff43f2
#
_cell.length_a   1.000
_cell.length_b   1.000
_cell.length_c   1.000
_cell.angle_alpha   90.00
_cell.angle_beta   90.00
_cell.angle_gamma   90.00
#
_symmetry.space_group_name_H-M   'P 1'
#
loop_
_entity.id
_entity.type
_entity.pdbx_description
1 polymer ?
#
loop_
_entity_poly.entity_id
_entity_poly.type
_entity_poly.pdbx_seq_one_letter_code
_entity_poly.pdbx_strand_id
1 'polypeptide(L)'
;MLKIGHLELKSRLLLGTGKFEDEETQSKAIKAAETNVLTFAVRRMNLYDKNLPNPLANVNLKDFITFPNTAGAKTAEEAIRIAEIANHAGVCDMIKVEVIGDDETLLPDPFETYEACKALLDKGYIVCPY
;
A
#
# COMPACT_ATOMS: atom_id res chain seq x y z
N MET A 1 -17.81 2.83 13.37
CA MET A 1 -16.45 2.34 13.07
C MET A 1 -16.53 1.58 11.74
N LEU A 2 -15.60 1.79 10.81
CA LEU A 2 -15.57 1.06 9.55
C LEU A 2 -14.80 -0.25 9.74
N LYS A 3 -15.33 -1.36 9.21
CA LYS A 3 -14.63 -2.65 9.19
C LYS A 3 -14.30 -3.04 7.76
N ILE A 4 -13.06 -3.48 7.55
CA ILE A 4 -12.59 -4.06 6.29
C ILE A 4 -11.94 -5.40 6.63
N GLY A 5 -12.58 -6.51 6.25
CA GLY A 5 -12.18 -7.82 6.76
C GLY A 5 -12.27 -7.87 8.27
N HIS A 6 -11.17 -8.24 8.93
CA HIS A 6 -11.04 -8.25 10.39
C HIS A 6 -10.50 -6.93 10.97
N LEU A 7 -10.11 -5.98 10.11
CA LEU A 7 -9.55 -4.71 10.54
C LEU A 7 -10.64 -3.72 10.95
N GLU A 8 -10.41 -3.02 12.06
CA GLU A 8 -11.29 -1.95 12.54
C GLU A 8 -10.60 -0.59 12.32
N LEU A 9 -11.20 0.22 11.46
CA LEU A 9 -10.70 1.54 11.12
C LEU A 9 -11.36 2.60 12.00
N LYS A 10 -10.56 3.32 12.78
CA LYS A 10 -11.03 4.42 13.63
C LYS A 10 -11.47 5.63 12.81
N SER A 11 -10.81 5.85 11.69
CA SER A 11 -11.14 6.89 10.71
C SER A 11 -11.51 6.25 9.38
N ARG A 12 -12.38 6.92 8.61
CA ARG A 12 -12.68 6.54 7.22
C ARG A 12 -11.72 7.18 6.20
N LEU A 13 -10.77 7.97 6.69
CA LEU A 13 -9.71 8.54 5.87
C LEU A 13 -8.54 7.55 5.77
N LEU A 14 -8.19 7.19 4.56
CA LEU A 14 -7.02 6.41 4.19
C LEU A 14 -6.01 7.39 3.59
N LEU A 15 -4.93 7.68 4.31
CA LEU A 15 -4.00 8.73 3.92
C LEU A 15 -2.90 8.21 3.01
N GLY A 16 -2.78 8.81 1.82
CA GLY A 16 -1.62 8.62 0.93
C GLY A 16 -0.39 9.34 1.49
N THR A 17 0.74 8.66 1.50
CA THR A 17 1.99 9.19 2.04
C THR A 17 3.02 9.55 0.97
N GLY A 18 2.69 9.39 -0.30
CA GLY A 18 3.57 9.74 -1.41
C GLY A 18 3.54 11.22 -1.76
N LYS A 19 4.66 11.72 -2.29
CA LYS A 19 4.77 13.06 -2.91
C LYS A 19 4.60 14.25 -1.95
N PHE A 20 4.86 14.09 -0.67
CA PHE A 20 5.07 15.25 0.20
C PHE A 20 6.40 15.92 -0.14
N GLU A 21 6.45 17.22 0.02
CA GLU A 21 7.64 18.03 -0.29
C GLU A 21 8.83 17.66 0.62
N ASP A 22 8.54 17.41 1.89
CA ASP A 22 9.51 17.01 2.90
C ASP A 22 8.87 16.15 4.01
N GLU A 23 9.72 15.58 4.85
CA GLU A 23 9.33 14.71 5.97
C GLU A 23 8.53 15.45 7.06
N GLU A 24 8.82 16.76 7.27
CA GLU A 24 8.12 17.57 8.25
C GLU A 24 6.68 17.81 7.83
N THR A 25 6.47 18.16 6.57
CA THR A 25 5.14 18.32 5.96
C THR A 25 4.35 17.02 5.99
N GLN A 26 5.00 15.90 5.66
CA GLN A 26 4.40 14.57 5.75
C GLN A 26 3.94 14.24 7.18
N SER A 27 4.82 14.46 8.17
CA SER A 27 4.51 14.19 9.58
C SER A 27 3.36 15.04 10.10
N LYS A 28 3.33 16.34 9.72
CA LYS A 28 2.22 17.24 10.05
C LYS A 28 0.90 16.79 9.43
N ALA A 29 0.93 16.36 8.16
CA ALA A 29 -0.24 15.86 7.45
C ALA A 29 -0.79 14.58 8.09
N ILE A 30 0.07 13.62 8.42
CA ILE A 30 -0.31 12.38 9.11
C ILE A 30 -0.98 12.70 10.45
N LYS A 31 -0.40 13.59 11.23
CA LYS A 31 -0.95 14.01 12.52
C LYS A 31 -2.29 14.71 12.37
N ALA A 32 -2.41 15.65 11.42
CA ALA A 32 -3.64 16.41 11.18
C ALA A 32 -4.76 15.56 10.61
N ALA A 33 -4.44 14.49 9.88
CA ALA A 33 -5.43 13.59 9.29
C ALA A 33 -6.17 12.73 10.32
N GLU A 34 -5.62 12.56 11.52
CA GLU A 34 -6.18 11.70 12.58
C GLU A 34 -6.60 10.30 12.06
N THR A 35 -5.91 9.83 11.03
CA THR A 35 -6.14 8.50 10.46
C THR A 35 -5.33 7.45 11.19
N ASN A 36 -5.83 6.22 11.18
CA ASN A 36 -5.05 5.05 11.57
C ASN A 36 -4.65 4.16 10.38
N VAL A 37 -4.84 4.64 9.15
CA VAL A 37 -4.48 3.90 7.94
C VAL A 37 -3.56 4.72 7.06
N LEU A 38 -2.39 4.16 6.73
CA LEU A 38 -1.44 4.77 5.81
C LEU A 38 -1.28 3.91 4.56
N THR A 39 -1.37 4.54 3.39
CA THR A 39 -1.12 3.89 2.09
C THR A 39 0.16 4.42 1.46
N PHE A 40 0.92 3.52 0.87
CA PHE A 40 2.20 3.82 0.22
C PHE A 40 2.50 2.81 -0.89
N ALA A 41 3.35 3.20 -1.82
CA ALA A 41 3.82 2.28 -2.86
C ALA A 41 4.99 1.44 -2.34
N VAL A 42 4.86 0.11 -2.42
CA VAL A 42 5.94 -0.82 -1.98
C VAL A 42 7.25 -0.51 -2.71
N ARG A 43 7.21 -0.20 -4.00
CA ARG A 43 8.40 0.11 -4.81
C ARG A 43 9.20 1.32 -4.34
N ARG A 44 8.57 2.24 -3.59
CA ARG A 44 9.22 3.43 -3.05
C ARG A 44 9.82 3.18 -1.66
N MET A 45 9.45 2.05 -1.05
CA MET A 45 9.93 1.70 0.28
C MET A 45 11.23 0.94 0.21
N ASN A 46 12.15 1.30 1.08
CA ASN A 46 13.34 0.53 1.29
C ASN A 46 13.14 -0.39 2.49
N LEU A 47 12.66 -1.60 2.20
CA LEU A 47 12.23 -2.54 3.24
C LEU A 47 13.39 -3.34 3.85
N TYR A 48 14.54 -3.37 3.19
CA TYR A 48 15.64 -4.27 3.54
C TYR A 48 16.95 -3.56 3.93
N ASP A 49 17.22 -2.39 3.38
CA ASP A 49 18.45 -1.65 3.66
C ASP A 49 18.16 -0.31 4.37
N LYS A 50 18.47 -0.28 5.65
CA LYS A 50 18.25 0.91 6.49
C LYS A 50 19.15 2.10 6.14
N ASN A 51 20.17 1.90 5.30
CA ASN A 51 21.08 2.96 4.88
C ASN A 51 20.57 3.73 3.66
N LEU A 52 19.56 3.21 2.99
CA LEU A 52 18.96 3.86 1.83
C LEU A 52 17.76 4.74 2.24
N PRO A 53 17.46 5.81 1.50
CA PRO A 53 16.31 6.67 1.80
C PRO A 53 15.01 5.88 1.85
N ASN A 54 14.22 6.12 2.89
CA ASN A 54 12.89 5.53 3.02
C ASN A 54 11.90 6.68 3.25
N PRO A 55 10.89 6.85 2.36
CA PRO A 55 9.91 7.93 2.47
C PRO A 55 9.11 7.94 3.78
N LEU A 56 9.11 6.85 4.52
CA LEU A 56 8.43 6.72 5.82
C LEU A 56 9.39 6.43 6.96
N ALA A 57 10.68 6.82 6.83
CA ALA A 57 11.69 6.58 7.87
C ALA A 57 11.31 7.15 9.24
N ASN A 58 10.62 8.29 9.26
CA ASN A 58 10.21 8.99 10.48
C ASN A 58 8.82 8.56 10.99
N VAL A 59 8.20 7.55 10.37
CA VAL A 59 6.88 7.05 10.75
C VAL A 59 7.01 5.67 11.37
N ASN A 60 6.52 5.52 12.60
CA ASN A 60 6.40 4.18 13.20
C ASN A 60 5.18 3.46 12.62
N LEU A 61 5.40 2.65 11.59
CA LEU A 61 4.33 1.92 10.89
C LEU A 61 3.53 0.98 11.80
N LYS A 62 4.07 0.58 12.96
CA LYS A 62 3.36 -0.26 13.93
C LYS A 62 2.17 0.45 14.60
N ASP A 63 2.13 1.77 14.55
CA ASP A 63 1.03 2.57 15.10
C ASP A 63 -0.15 2.69 14.12
N PHE A 64 -0.01 2.15 12.92
CA PHE A 64 -0.96 2.28 11.83
C PHE A 64 -1.34 0.93 11.23
N ILE A 65 -2.52 0.87 10.64
CA ILE A 65 -2.89 -0.17 9.69
C ILE A 65 -2.18 0.17 8.38
N THR A 66 -1.36 -0.75 7.90
CA THR A 66 -0.58 -0.56 6.68
C THR A 66 -1.37 -1.00 5.46
N PHE A 67 -1.43 -0.11 4.47
CA PHE A 67 -2.15 -0.31 3.23
C PHE A 67 -1.26 -0.03 2.01
N PRO A 68 -0.23 -0.88 1.78
CA PRO A 68 0.62 -0.74 0.60
C PRO A 68 -0.15 -0.97 -0.69
N ASN A 69 0.41 -0.47 -1.80
CA ASN A 69 -0.10 -0.73 -3.13
C ASN A 69 0.97 -1.35 -4.04
N THR A 70 0.51 -2.00 -5.10
CA THR A 70 1.35 -2.68 -6.09
C THR A 70 1.71 -1.78 -7.28
N ALA A 71 1.77 -0.47 -7.07
CA ALA A 71 2.10 0.50 -8.12
C ALA A 71 3.34 0.10 -8.91
N GLY A 72 3.22 0.18 -10.20
CA GLY A 72 4.26 -0.19 -11.16
C GLY A 72 4.22 -1.64 -11.63
N ALA A 73 3.34 -2.47 -11.10
CA ALA A 73 3.08 -3.80 -11.66
C ALA A 73 2.40 -3.66 -13.03
N LYS A 74 2.91 -4.41 -14.00
CA LYS A 74 2.35 -4.49 -15.36
C LYS A 74 1.65 -5.81 -15.63
N THR A 75 1.83 -6.77 -14.75
CA THR A 75 1.21 -8.10 -14.80
C THR A 75 0.71 -8.51 -13.41
N ALA A 76 -0.21 -9.48 -13.39
CA ALA A 76 -0.70 -10.08 -12.14
C ALA A 76 0.45 -10.68 -11.31
N GLU A 77 1.38 -11.37 -11.96
CA GLU A 77 2.54 -11.97 -11.30
C GLU A 77 3.41 -10.93 -10.58
N GLU A 78 3.66 -9.79 -11.23
CA GLU A 78 4.40 -8.68 -10.62
C GLU A 78 3.67 -8.11 -9.41
N ALA A 79 2.34 -7.90 -9.51
CA ALA A 79 1.54 -7.39 -8.41
C ALA A 79 1.54 -8.36 -7.20
N ILE A 80 1.40 -9.65 -7.44
CA ILE A 80 1.47 -10.69 -6.41
C ILE A 80 2.84 -10.65 -5.72
N ARG A 81 3.92 -10.60 -6.49
CA ARG A 81 5.29 -10.53 -5.95
C ARG A 81 5.51 -9.29 -5.07
N ILE A 82 5.02 -8.13 -5.51
CA ILE A 82 5.11 -6.88 -4.73
C ILE A 82 4.34 -7.00 -3.42
N ALA A 83 3.13 -7.56 -3.44
CA ALA A 83 2.34 -7.79 -2.24
C ALA A 83 3.03 -8.74 -1.26
N GLU A 84 3.62 -9.83 -1.76
CA GLU A 84 4.36 -10.79 -0.94
C GLU A 84 5.59 -10.15 -0.29
N ILE A 85 6.32 -9.30 -1.00
CA ILE A 85 7.45 -8.56 -0.45
C ILE A 85 7.00 -7.70 0.74
N ALA A 86 5.92 -6.95 0.59
CA ALA A 86 5.36 -6.12 1.66
C ALA A 86 4.91 -6.95 2.87
N ASN A 87 4.29 -8.10 2.61
CA ASN A 87 3.85 -9.01 3.66
C ASN A 87 5.02 -9.62 4.44
N HIS A 88 6.05 -10.08 3.75
CA HIS A 88 7.26 -10.60 4.40
C HIS A 88 8.00 -9.54 5.23
N ALA A 89 7.92 -8.29 4.81
CA ALA A 89 8.46 -7.15 5.57
C ALA A 89 7.59 -6.74 6.78
N GLY A 90 6.40 -7.35 6.95
CA GLY A 90 5.49 -7.04 8.05
C GLY A 90 4.79 -5.68 7.93
N VAL A 91 4.59 -5.20 6.70
CA VAL A 91 3.98 -3.88 6.42
C VAL A 91 2.79 -3.99 5.46
N CYS A 92 1.99 -5.04 5.59
CA CYS A 92 0.86 -5.33 4.72
C CYS A 92 -0.33 -5.89 5.51
N ASP A 93 -1.09 -5.03 6.17
CA ASP A 93 -2.34 -5.43 6.84
C ASP A 93 -3.48 -5.62 5.83
N MET A 94 -3.49 -4.81 4.77
CA MET A 94 -4.32 -4.96 3.58
C MET A 94 -3.54 -4.45 2.37
N ILE A 95 -3.93 -4.84 1.16
CA ILE A 95 -3.21 -4.51 -0.07
C ILE A 95 -4.11 -3.86 -1.11
N LYS A 96 -3.70 -2.72 -1.67
CA LYS A 96 -4.32 -2.14 -2.86
C LYS A 96 -3.65 -2.72 -4.10
N VAL A 97 -4.40 -3.55 -4.82
CA VAL A 97 -3.90 -4.20 -6.03
C VAL A 97 -4.18 -3.31 -7.23
N GLU A 98 -3.13 -2.90 -7.90
CA GLU A 98 -3.20 -2.21 -9.18
C GLU A 98 -2.23 -2.85 -10.17
N VAL A 99 -2.72 -3.11 -11.36
CA VAL A 99 -1.94 -3.56 -12.50
C VAL A 99 -2.22 -2.63 -13.67
N ILE A 100 -1.21 -1.85 -14.08
CA ILE A 100 -1.34 -0.83 -15.11
C ILE A 100 -0.34 -1.15 -16.22
N GLY A 101 -0.83 -1.73 -17.31
CA GLY A 101 -0.02 -2.08 -18.48
C GLY A 101 0.30 -0.89 -19.37
N ASP A 102 -0.54 0.13 -19.36
CA ASP A 102 -0.43 1.33 -20.21
C ASP A 102 -0.11 2.57 -19.37
N ASP A 103 1.11 3.08 -19.51
CA ASP A 103 1.58 4.25 -18.77
C ASP A 103 1.01 5.59 -19.30
N GLU A 104 0.36 5.60 -20.47
CA GLU A 104 -0.24 6.81 -21.03
C GLU A 104 -1.61 7.09 -20.43
N THR A 105 -2.47 6.09 -20.38
CA THR A 105 -3.83 6.22 -19.88
C THR A 105 -3.93 6.02 -18.37
N LEU A 106 -3.01 5.29 -17.78
CA LEU A 106 -3.00 4.86 -16.38
C LEU A 106 -4.28 4.08 -15.96
N LEU A 107 -4.98 3.51 -16.95
CA LEU A 107 -6.12 2.66 -16.69
C LEU A 107 -5.64 1.28 -16.20
N PRO A 108 -6.30 0.71 -15.20
CA PRO A 108 -5.97 -0.63 -14.73
C PRO A 108 -6.33 -1.68 -15.80
N ASP A 109 -5.50 -2.71 -15.92
CA ASP A 109 -5.86 -3.92 -16.65
C ASP A 109 -6.85 -4.73 -15.79
N PRO A 110 -8.12 -4.87 -16.21
CA PRO A 110 -9.12 -5.52 -15.37
C PRO A 110 -8.89 -7.03 -15.22
N PHE A 111 -8.35 -7.68 -16.24
CA PHE A 111 -8.10 -9.13 -16.20
C PHE A 111 -6.91 -9.46 -15.30
N GLU A 112 -5.80 -8.77 -15.50
CA GLU A 112 -4.60 -8.93 -14.67
C GLU A 112 -4.87 -8.54 -13.22
N THR A 113 -5.64 -7.46 -12.99
CA THR A 113 -6.06 -7.07 -11.64
C THR A 113 -6.93 -8.14 -10.97
N TYR A 114 -7.88 -8.72 -11.72
CA TYR A 114 -8.72 -9.80 -11.21
C TYR A 114 -7.89 -11.03 -10.81
N GLU A 115 -6.98 -11.48 -11.69
CA GLU A 115 -6.14 -12.65 -11.41
C GLU A 115 -5.23 -12.41 -10.19
N ALA A 116 -4.63 -11.21 -10.09
CA ALA A 116 -3.83 -10.86 -8.92
C ALA A 116 -4.66 -10.85 -7.62
N CYS A 117 -5.84 -10.23 -7.66
CA CYS A 117 -6.74 -10.17 -6.50
C CYS A 117 -7.16 -11.56 -6.05
N LYS A 118 -7.56 -12.43 -6.99
CA LYS A 118 -7.97 -13.80 -6.70
C LYS A 118 -6.84 -14.58 -6.02
N ALA A 119 -5.64 -14.55 -6.60
CA ALA A 119 -4.48 -15.25 -6.04
C ALA A 119 -4.12 -14.76 -4.63
N LEU A 120 -4.22 -13.45 -4.39
CA LEU A 120 -3.93 -12.88 -3.07
C LEU A 120 -5.03 -13.20 -2.04
N LEU A 121 -6.30 -13.20 -2.45
CA LEU A 121 -7.40 -13.63 -1.59
C LEU A 121 -7.25 -15.10 -1.17
N ASP A 122 -6.87 -15.99 -2.09
CA ASP A 122 -6.61 -17.41 -1.80
C ASP A 122 -5.45 -17.59 -0.79
N LYS A 123 -4.54 -16.63 -0.73
CA LYS A 123 -3.44 -16.58 0.27
C LYS A 123 -3.84 -15.88 1.58
N GLY A 124 -5.08 -15.43 1.72
CA GLY A 124 -5.61 -14.83 2.94
C GLY A 124 -5.36 -13.33 3.09
N TYR A 125 -4.97 -12.62 2.03
CA TYR A 125 -4.83 -11.16 2.06
C TYR A 125 -6.19 -10.46 2.12
N ILE A 126 -6.24 -9.30 2.75
CA ILE A 126 -7.34 -8.34 2.59
C ILE A 126 -7.04 -7.50 1.36
N VAL A 127 -7.81 -7.68 0.31
CA VAL A 127 -7.55 -7.11 -1.01
C VAL A 127 -8.52 -5.99 -1.33
N CYS A 128 -7.98 -4.86 -1.79
CA CYS A 128 -8.73 -3.74 -2.33
C CYS A 128 -8.31 -3.54 -3.80
N PRO A 129 -9.13 -3.87 -4.80
CA PRO A 129 -8.80 -3.67 -6.21
C PRO A 129 -8.81 -2.18 -6.57
N TYR A 130 -7.90 -1.81 -7.44
CA TYR A 130 -7.88 -0.49 -8.09
C TYR A 130 -8.84 -0.43 -9.26
#